data_054d9a4bae1fd9679c9272dc19421666
#
_entry.id   054d9a4bae1fd9679c9272dc19421666
#
_cell.length_a   1.000
_cell.length_b   1.000
_cell.length_c   1.000
_cell.angle_alpha   90.00
_cell.angle_beta   90.00
_cell.angle_gamma   90.00
#
_symmetry.space_group_name_H-M   'P 1'
#
loop_
_entity.id
_entity.type
_entity.pdbx_description
1 polymer ?
#
loop_
_entity_poly.entity_id
_entity_poly.type
_entity_poly.pdbx_seq_one_letter_code
_entity_poly.pdbx_strand_id
1 'polypeptide(L)'
;MFCCLGMAAATSSDPIERLEAILGVGSGRPSKRMLVIVNPYATTVSDRLKNLVVYALRGSYDVVAIDTEARDHATDICRQAAREGYDVVVAFGGDGTVNEAANGLAGTDTPLSCLPGGRANVYCRMLGIPNDVVDATEHLLRMADDWRPRRVDLARANDRHFVFSAGVGLDASVVERVDAHPRLKARLGEWYYAWTAIGTFNRRYLIRPPRLETDLDGERVEGVTALVQNGSPYTYFGDRPVEMGEGAALDSGDLAGVVLRRARPIEMPTIAFRALSKRAHVTRHRQIRPFRGLSRLHVRSCDERPLPFQVDGDYIGEASEIEFGLTPGGLSVVS
;
A
#
# COMPACT_ATOMS: atom_id res chain seq x y z
N MET A 1 -2.33 62.37 21.11
CA MET A 1 -3.76 62.08 20.82
C MET A 1 -3.86 60.58 20.53
N PHE A 2 -4.04 59.78 21.59
CA PHE A 2 -4.09 58.30 21.51
C PHE A 2 -5.53 57.92 21.23
N CYS A 3 -5.73 57.16 20.19
CA CYS A 3 -7.01 56.53 19.88
C CYS A 3 -6.92 55.02 20.19
N CYS A 4 -7.45 54.66 21.36
CA CYS A 4 -7.67 53.27 21.74
C CYS A 4 -8.86 52.71 20.95
N LEU A 5 -8.61 51.73 20.06
CA LEU A 5 -9.65 50.88 19.52
C LEU A 5 -9.80 49.69 20.48
N GLY A 6 -10.87 49.72 21.26
CA GLY A 6 -11.29 48.61 22.12
C GLY A 6 -11.85 47.46 21.29
N MET A 7 -11.24 46.28 21.39
CA MET A 7 -11.89 45.03 21.03
C MET A 7 -12.94 44.72 22.06
N ALA A 8 -14.22 44.86 21.70
CA ALA A 8 -15.33 44.36 22.47
C ALA A 8 -15.42 42.85 22.30
N ALA A 9 -14.95 42.09 23.27
CA ALA A 9 -15.25 40.68 23.39
C ALA A 9 -16.73 40.55 23.69
N ALA A 10 -17.50 39.96 22.80
CA ALA A 10 -18.88 39.58 23.04
C ALA A 10 -18.89 38.52 24.19
N THR A 11 -19.29 38.92 25.36
CA THR A 11 -19.50 38.03 26.51
C THR A 11 -20.85 37.31 26.32
N SER A 12 -20.81 36.08 25.74
CA SER A 12 -21.97 35.20 25.79
C SER A 12 -22.36 34.94 27.25
N SER A 13 -23.65 34.96 27.53
CA SER A 13 -24.20 34.67 28.84
C SER A 13 -24.35 33.18 29.12
N ASP A 14 -24.11 32.31 28.11
CA ASP A 14 -24.19 30.88 28.26
C ASP A 14 -22.86 30.31 28.80
N PRO A 15 -22.88 29.65 29.97
CA PRO A 15 -21.71 29.01 30.56
C PRO A 15 -21.09 27.95 29.65
N ILE A 16 -21.87 27.28 28.77
CA ILE A 16 -21.41 26.25 27.83
C ILE A 16 -20.61 26.90 26.73
N GLU A 17 -21.11 27.97 26.09
CA GLU A 17 -20.37 28.71 25.06
C GLU A 17 -19.07 29.31 25.61
N ARG A 18 -19.04 29.75 26.85
CA ARG A 18 -17.82 30.24 27.50
C ARG A 18 -16.80 29.15 27.77
N LEU A 19 -17.26 27.96 28.18
CA LEU A 19 -16.39 26.80 28.34
C LEU A 19 -15.84 26.31 26.98
N GLU A 20 -16.66 26.27 25.97
CA GLU A 20 -16.24 25.91 24.57
C GLU A 20 -15.20 26.89 24.04
N ALA A 21 -15.38 28.20 24.29
CA ALA A 21 -14.40 29.23 23.89
C ALA A 21 -13.07 29.12 24.68
N ILE A 22 -13.12 28.77 25.99
CA ILE A 22 -11.91 28.57 26.81
C ILE A 22 -11.17 27.29 26.42
N LEU A 23 -11.91 26.23 26.10
CA LEU A 23 -11.35 24.95 25.69
C LEU A 23 -10.93 24.89 24.17
N GLY A 24 -11.17 25.98 23.44
CA GLY A 24 -10.90 26.03 22.00
C GLY A 24 -11.84 25.16 21.15
N VAL A 25 -12.93 24.65 21.74
CA VAL A 25 -13.89 23.75 21.09
C VAL A 25 -14.83 24.49 20.13
N GLY A 26 -14.82 25.83 20.13
CA GLY A 26 -15.75 26.65 19.34
C GLY A 26 -15.13 27.53 18.27
N SER A 27 -13.85 27.43 17.91
CA SER A 27 -13.24 28.24 16.87
C SER A 27 -13.44 27.64 15.48
N GLY A 28 -14.59 27.81 14.97
CA GLY A 28 -15.14 28.03 13.64
C GLY A 28 -14.44 27.63 12.36
N ARG A 29 -13.54 26.63 12.31
CA ARG A 29 -13.29 25.90 11.09
C ARG A 29 -14.14 24.63 11.11
N PRO A 30 -14.93 24.36 10.05
CA PRO A 30 -15.62 23.08 9.99
C PRO A 30 -14.57 21.97 10.10
N SER A 31 -14.71 21.16 11.15
CA SER A 31 -13.84 20.00 11.36
C SER A 31 -13.94 19.08 10.14
N LYS A 32 -12.81 18.69 9.55
CA LYS A 32 -12.80 17.76 8.42
C LYS A 32 -13.39 16.43 8.85
N ARG A 33 -14.28 15.88 8.00
CA ARG A 33 -14.89 14.57 8.22
C ARG A 33 -13.89 13.46 7.83
N MET A 34 -13.50 12.68 8.81
CA MET A 34 -12.55 11.58 8.67
C MET A 34 -13.24 10.24 8.88
N LEU A 35 -13.11 9.33 7.92
CA LEU A 35 -13.48 7.94 8.11
C LEU A 35 -12.22 7.12 8.41
N VAL A 36 -12.19 6.41 9.53
CA VAL A 36 -11.13 5.46 9.88
C VAL A 36 -11.65 4.04 9.66
N ILE A 37 -11.08 3.34 8.70
CA ILE A 37 -11.38 1.93 8.44
C ILE A 37 -10.38 1.10 9.19
N VAL A 38 -10.84 0.28 10.11
CA VAL A 38 -9.99 -0.52 10.99
C VAL A 38 -10.07 -1.99 10.61
N ASN A 39 -8.92 -2.62 10.40
CA ASN A 39 -8.85 -4.06 10.29
C ASN A 39 -8.53 -4.67 11.67
N PRO A 40 -9.51 -5.26 12.36
CA PRO A 40 -9.31 -5.80 13.71
C PRO A 40 -8.40 -7.03 13.73
N TYR A 41 -8.16 -7.65 12.57
CA TYR A 41 -7.28 -8.82 12.42
C TYR A 41 -5.83 -8.44 12.07
N ALA A 42 -5.53 -7.15 11.90
CA ALA A 42 -4.18 -6.69 11.64
C ALA A 42 -3.27 -6.93 12.85
N THR A 43 -2.00 -7.25 12.57
CA THR A 43 -1.06 -7.82 13.57
C THR A 43 -0.83 -6.95 14.80
N THR A 44 -0.86 -5.63 14.64
CA THR A 44 -0.56 -4.66 15.72
C THR A 44 -1.80 -3.93 16.23
N VAL A 45 -2.97 -4.15 15.62
CA VAL A 45 -4.22 -3.48 16.00
C VAL A 45 -4.89 -4.25 17.16
N SER A 46 -5.14 -3.55 18.25
CA SER A 46 -5.96 -4.04 19.37
C SER A 46 -7.10 -3.05 19.63
N ASP A 47 -8.19 -3.52 20.24
CA ASP A 47 -9.34 -2.64 20.56
C ASP A 47 -8.93 -1.43 21.41
N ARG A 48 -8.02 -1.66 22.36
CA ARG A 48 -7.49 -0.57 23.19
C ARG A 48 -6.74 0.47 22.35
N LEU A 49 -5.87 0.01 21.44
CA LEU A 49 -5.08 0.89 20.58
C LEU A 49 -5.98 1.64 19.60
N LYS A 50 -6.92 0.95 18.95
CA LYS A 50 -7.95 1.57 18.10
C LYS A 50 -8.68 2.70 18.83
N ASN A 51 -9.20 2.42 20.04
CA ASN A 51 -9.96 3.42 20.79
C ASN A 51 -9.12 4.64 21.16
N LEU A 52 -7.84 4.46 21.53
CA LEU A 52 -6.93 5.56 21.83
C LEU A 52 -6.63 6.41 20.59
N VAL A 53 -6.36 5.77 19.45
CA VAL A 53 -6.12 6.45 18.17
C VAL A 53 -7.35 7.27 17.74
N VAL A 54 -8.53 6.64 17.72
CA VAL A 54 -9.79 7.32 17.36
C VAL A 54 -10.07 8.48 18.32
N TYR A 55 -9.86 8.29 19.62
CA TYR A 55 -10.02 9.36 20.60
C TYR A 55 -9.08 10.55 20.34
N ALA A 56 -7.79 10.27 20.04
CA ALA A 56 -6.83 11.31 19.73
C ALA A 56 -7.22 12.07 18.44
N LEU A 57 -7.61 11.38 17.38
CA LEU A 57 -8.00 11.99 16.11
C LEU A 57 -9.24 12.88 16.24
N ARG A 58 -10.17 12.55 17.13
CA ARG A 58 -11.37 13.39 17.41
C ARG A 58 -11.04 14.77 17.95
N GLY A 59 -9.81 15.00 18.42
CA GLY A 59 -9.35 16.33 18.82
C GLY A 59 -9.23 17.32 17.65
N SER A 60 -9.08 16.83 16.41
CA SER A 60 -8.85 17.68 15.22
C SER A 60 -9.80 17.37 14.05
N TYR A 61 -10.53 16.26 14.09
CA TYR A 61 -11.40 15.77 13.03
C TYR A 61 -12.76 15.33 13.54
N ASP A 62 -13.78 15.37 12.68
CA ASP A 62 -15.04 14.67 12.90
C ASP A 62 -14.86 13.20 12.45
N VAL A 63 -14.66 12.30 13.41
CA VAL A 63 -14.19 10.93 13.15
C VAL A 63 -15.31 9.91 13.29
N VAL A 64 -15.54 9.16 12.22
CA VAL A 64 -16.28 7.91 12.20
C VAL A 64 -15.28 6.76 12.06
N ALA A 65 -15.41 5.70 12.87
CA ALA A 65 -14.56 4.51 12.77
C ALA A 65 -15.42 3.28 12.46
N ILE A 66 -15.02 2.48 11.46
CA ILE A 66 -15.72 1.27 11.02
C ILE A 66 -14.72 0.12 10.96
N ASP A 67 -15.06 -1.00 11.59
CA ASP A 67 -14.27 -2.23 11.51
C ASP A 67 -14.60 -3.01 10.24
N THR A 68 -13.58 -3.58 9.59
CA THR A 68 -13.80 -4.50 8.48
C THR A 68 -14.24 -5.85 9.00
N GLU A 69 -15.19 -6.48 8.32
CA GLU A 69 -15.76 -7.78 8.71
C GLU A 69 -15.29 -8.92 7.79
N ALA A 70 -14.93 -8.60 6.55
CA ALA A 70 -14.54 -9.58 5.54
C ALA A 70 -13.55 -8.96 4.53
N ARG A 71 -13.04 -9.81 3.66
CA ARG A 71 -12.23 -9.39 2.50
C ARG A 71 -13.08 -8.50 1.58
N ASP A 72 -12.45 -7.49 1.00
CA ASP A 72 -13.05 -6.46 0.14
C ASP A 72 -14.08 -5.53 0.82
N HIS A 73 -14.37 -5.70 2.13
CA HIS A 73 -15.29 -4.84 2.86
C HIS A 73 -14.78 -3.38 2.93
N ALA A 74 -13.48 -3.17 3.09
CA ALA A 74 -12.91 -1.82 3.05
C ALA A 74 -13.13 -1.13 1.71
N THR A 75 -13.16 -1.88 0.61
CA THR A 75 -13.46 -1.33 -0.74
C THR A 75 -14.86 -0.75 -0.81
N ASP A 76 -15.86 -1.45 -0.28
CA ASP A 76 -17.24 -0.99 -0.32
C ASP A 76 -17.48 0.20 0.62
N ILE A 77 -16.89 0.15 1.82
CA ILE A 77 -16.91 1.28 2.77
C ILE A 77 -16.29 2.53 2.13
N CYS A 78 -15.16 2.40 1.45
CA CYS A 78 -14.49 3.52 0.79
C CYS A 78 -15.31 4.11 -0.36
N ARG A 79 -15.96 3.28 -1.19
CA ARG A 79 -16.88 3.76 -2.24
C ARG A 79 -18.04 4.55 -1.66
N GLN A 80 -18.57 4.10 -0.52
CA GLN A 80 -19.63 4.81 0.17
C GLN A 80 -19.12 6.14 0.74
N ALA A 81 -17.98 6.14 1.41
CA ALA A 81 -17.36 7.34 1.98
C ALA A 81 -17.12 8.44 0.93
N ALA A 82 -16.64 8.05 -0.26
CA ALA A 82 -16.46 8.99 -1.37
C ALA A 82 -17.79 9.63 -1.83
N ARG A 83 -18.88 8.85 -1.86
CA ARG A 83 -20.21 9.37 -2.22
C ARG A 83 -20.80 10.28 -1.12
N GLU A 84 -20.50 10.00 0.13
CA GLU A 84 -20.96 10.76 1.28
C GLU A 84 -20.14 12.03 1.54
N GLY A 85 -19.06 12.26 0.77
CA GLY A 85 -18.23 13.45 0.83
C GLY A 85 -17.37 13.53 2.10
N TYR A 86 -16.77 12.42 2.51
CA TYR A 86 -15.72 12.46 3.53
C TYR A 86 -14.50 13.21 2.98
N ASP A 87 -13.88 14.05 3.84
CA ASP A 87 -12.67 14.80 3.48
C ASP A 87 -11.43 13.90 3.41
N VAL A 88 -11.44 12.77 4.14
CA VAL A 88 -10.36 11.77 4.11
C VAL A 88 -10.85 10.41 4.59
N VAL A 89 -10.29 9.37 4.00
CA VAL A 89 -10.37 8.00 4.50
C VAL A 89 -9.00 7.57 5.00
N VAL A 90 -8.93 7.04 6.21
CA VAL A 90 -7.71 6.52 6.83
C VAL A 90 -7.83 5.00 6.95
N ALA A 91 -6.97 4.26 6.25
CA ALA A 91 -6.88 2.82 6.38
C ALA A 91 -5.99 2.44 7.56
N PHE A 92 -6.57 1.97 8.67
CA PHE A 92 -5.85 1.48 9.84
C PHE A 92 -5.71 -0.04 9.76
N GLY A 93 -4.64 -0.50 9.17
CA GLY A 93 -4.38 -1.91 8.91
C GLY A 93 -3.04 -2.14 8.24
N GLY A 94 -2.88 -3.32 7.64
CA GLY A 94 -1.72 -3.65 6.79
C GLY A 94 -1.94 -3.24 5.34
N ASP A 95 -0.96 -3.56 4.47
CA ASP A 95 -0.97 -3.21 3.05
C ASP A 95 -2.21 -3.73 2.31
N GLY A 96 -2.76 -4.90 2.67
CA GLY A 96 -4.01 -5.42 2.11
C GLY A 96 -5.22 -4.50 2.39
N THR A 97 -5.35 -3.96 3.63
CA THR A 97 -6.41 -2.99 3.97
C THR A 97 -6.25 -1.70 3.18
N VAL A 98 -5.00 -1.24 3.00
CA VAL A 98 -4.67 -0.08 2.16
C VAL A 98 -5.02 -0.34 0.69
N ASN A 99 -4.71 -1.54 0.17
CA ASN A 99 -5.08 -1.93 -1.19
C ASN A 99 -6.60 -1.93 -1.40
N GLU A 100 -7.36 -2.51 -0.48
CA GLU A 100 -8.82 -2.49 -0.54
C GLU A 100 -9.36 -1.05 -0.53
N ALA A 101 -8.83 -0.19 0.35
CA ALA A 101 -9.22 1.21 0.42
C ALA A 101 -8.90 1.95 -0.89
N ALA A 102 -7.72 1.75 -1.46
CA ALA A 102 -7.33 2.33 -2.75
C ALA A 102 -8.24 1.88 -3.89
N ASN A 103 -8.66 0.59 -3.92
CA ASN A 103 -9.64 0.09 -4.91
C ASN A 103 -11.02 0.75 -4.76
N GLY A 104 -11.41 1.10 -3.54
CA GLY A 104 -12.67 1.81 -3.28
C GLY A 104 -12.63 3.29 -3.65
N LEU A 105 -11.47 3.93 -3.52
CA LEU A 105 -11.24 5.36 -3.78
C LEU A 105 -10.69 5.65 -5.18
N ALA A 106 -10.41 4.63 -5.98
CA ALA A 106 -9.87 4.78 -7.33
C ALA A 106 -10.69 5.78 -8.16
N GLY A 107 -10.03 6.79 -8.72
CA GLY A 107 -10.67 7.80 -9.56
C GLY A 107 -11.54 8.82 -8.81
N THR A 108 -11.61 8.79 -7.48
CA THR A 108 -12.34 9.78 -6.67
C THR A 108 -11.42 10.91 -6.20
N ASP A 109 -12.02 11.99 -5.67
CA ASP A 109 -11.27 13.10 -5.08
C ASP A 109 -11.00 12.91 -3.59
N THR A 110 -11.71 11.95 -2.94
CA THR A 110 -11.51 11.67 -1.51
C THR A 110 -10.12 11.07 -1.28
N PRO A 111 -9.25 11.75 -0.52
CA PRO A 111 -7.89 11.29 -0.30
C PRO A 111 -7.83 10.11 0.68
N LEU A 112 -6.92 9.19 0.36
CA LEU A 112 -6.51 8.10 1.23
C LEU A 112 -5.34 8.54 2.09
N SER A 113 -5.37 8.20 3.38
CA SER A 113 -4.22 8.14 4.27
C SER A 113 -4.16 6.78 4.95
N CYS A 114 -3.13 6.50 5.73
CA CYS A 114 -3.01 5.22 6.39
C CYS A 114 -2.39 5.32 7.78
N LEU A 115 -2.75 4.34 8.63
CA LEU A 115 -2.12 4.08 9.92
C LEU A 115 -1.54 2.66 9.91
N PRO A 116 -0.27 2.50 10.31
CA PRO A 116 0.41 1.22 10.25
C PRO A 116 -0.20 0.23 11.23
N GLY A 117 -0.81 -0.84 10.72
CA GLY A 117 -1.40 -1.93 11.51
C GLY A 117 -0.81 -3.31 11.17
N GLY A 118 -0.05 -3.40 10.09
CA GLY A 118 0.65 -4.60 9.63
C GLY A 118 2.12 -4.64 10.07
N ARG A 119 2.88 -5.53 9.43
CA ARG A 119 4.33 -5.66 9.69
C ARG A 119 5.17 -4.81 8.75
N ALA A 120 4.94 -4.90 7.45
CA ALA A 120 5.74 -4.22 6.46
C ALA A 120 5.28 -2.77 6.24
N ASN A 121 3.97 -2.54 6.18
CA ASN A 121 3.32 -1.23 5.98
C ASN A 121 4.02 -0.44 4.88
N VAL A 122 4.21 -1.12 3.73
CA VAL A 122 5.04 -0.61 2.63
C VAL A 122 4.51 0.72 2.13
N TYR A 123 3.19 0.80 1.91
CA TYR A 123 2.58 2.01 1.37
C TYR A 123 2.61 3.19 2.37
N CYS A 124 2.37 2.95 3.67
CA CYS A 124 2.54 4.00 4.69
C CYS A 124 3.94 4.61 4.63
N ARG A 125 4.97 3.75 4.58
CA ARG A 125 6.37 4.17 4.52
C ARG A 125 6.71 4.90 3.21
N MET A 126 6.13 4.50 2.07
CA MET A 126 6.28 5.20 0.79
C MET A 126 5.65 6.59 0.80
N LEU A 127 4.55 6.76 1.52
CA LEU A 127 3.91 8.07 1.71
C LEU A 127 4.66 8.97 2.70
N GLY A 128 5.71 8.46 3.37
CA GLY A 128 6.44 9.18 4.40
C GLY A 128 5.76 9.17 5.76
N ILE A 129 4.71 8.36 5.93
CA ILE A 129 4.03 8.19 7.21
C ILE A 129 4.89 7.28 8.12
N PRO A 130 5.10 7.67 9.40
CA PRO A 130 5.87 6.87 10.34
C PRO A 130 5.33 5.43 10.47
N ASN A 131 6.22 4.45 10.65
CA ASN A 131 5.84 3.04 10.80
C ASN A 131 5.45 2.66 12.25
N ASP A 132 5.48 3.60 13.18
CA ASP A 132 4.90 3.49 14.52
C ASP A 132 3.52 4.15 14.54
N VAL A 133 2.53 3.50 15.15
CA VAL A 133 1.15 3.96 15.14
C VAL A 133 0.95 5.25 15.93
N VAL A 134 1.75 5.48 16.99
CA VAL A 134 1.65 6.70 17.80
C VAL A 134 2.18 7.88 17.01
N ASP A 135 3.39 7.72 16.42
CA ASP A 135 4.01 8.74 15.57
C ASP A 135 3.17 9.02 14.32
N ALA A 136 2.56 7.98 13.72
CA ALA A 136 1.64 8.13 12.60
C ALA A 136 0.36 8.88 12.99
N THR A 137 -0.17 8.64 14.18
CA THR A 137 -1.34 9.37 14.68
C THR A 137 -1.00 10.84 14.91
N GLU A 138 0.16 11.15 15.50
CA GLU A 138 0.64 12.52 15.66
C GLU A 138 0.85 13.19 14.30
N HIS A 139 1.38 12.47 13.32
CA HIS A 139 1.52 12.96 11.94
C HIS A 139 0.16 13.36 11.35
N LEU A 140 -0.87 12.51 11.48
CA LEU A 140 -2.23 12.81 11.04
C LEU A 140 -2.84 14.04 11.75
N LEU A 141 -2.57 14.21 13.04
CA LEU A 141 -3.04 15.40 13.80
C LEU A 141 -2.40 16.68 13.26
N ARG A 142 -1.10 16.65 12.95
CA ARG A 142 -0.41 17.81 12.34
C ARG A 142 -0.94 18.15 10.95
N MET A 143 -1.34 17.15 10.16
CA MET A 143 -1.91 17.36 8.84
C MET A 143 -3.24 18.12 8.84
N ALA A 144 -3.97 18.16 9.97
CA ALA A 144 -5.19 18.95 10.08
C ALA A 144 -4.94 20.42 9.81
N ASP A 145 -3.77 20.93 10.18
CA ASP A 145 -3.35 22.33 9.98
C ASP A 145 -2.72 22.56 8.61
N ASP A 146 -1.99 21.58 8.06
CA ASP A 146 -1.32 21.67 6.75
C ASP A 146 -1.90 20.64 5.76
N TRP A 147 -3.14 20.90 5.35
CA TRP A 147 -3.91 20.01 4.49
C TRP A 147 -3.49 20.11 3.02
N ARG A 148 -2.75 19.11 2.52
CA ARG A 148 -2.23 19.09 1.13
C ARG A 148 -2.47 17.75 0.45
N PRO A 149 -3.69 17.44 0.00
CA PRO A 149 -3.92 16.27 -0.84
C PRO A 149 -3.13 16.38 -2.15
N ARG A 150 -2.57 15.24 -2.59
CA ARG A 150 -1.88 15.14 -3.87
C ARG A 150 -2.35 13.90 -4.63
N ARG A 151 -2.24 13.95 -5.94
CA ARG A 151 -2.52 12.80 -6.79
C ARG A 151 -1.28 11.94 -6.93
N VAL A 152 -1.47 10.62 -6.85
CA VAL A 152 -0.46 9.60 -7.13
C VAL A 152 -1.00 8.64 -8.18
N ASP A 153 -0.11 7.97 -8.85
CA ASP A 153 -0.44 6.99 -9.87
C ASP A 153 -1.07 5.75 -9.23
N LEU A 154 -2.00 5.14 -9.94
CA LEU A 154 -2.66 3.92 -9.52
C LEU A 154 -2.52 2.87 -10.62
N ALA A 155 -1.85 1.79 -10.31
CA ALA A 155 -1.67 0.69 -11.23
C ALA A 155 -2.79 -0.36 -11.11
N ARG A 156 -2.94 -1.21 -12.12
CA ARG A 156 -3.88 -2.33 -12.12
C ARG A 156 -3.26 -3.60 -12.72
N ALA A 157 -3.70 -4.73 -12.24
CA ALA A 157 -3.48 -6.05 -12.81
C ALA A 157 -4.86 -6.64 -13.11
N ASN A 158 -5.24 -6.76 -14.38
CA ASN A 158 -6.61 -7.01 -14.83
C ASN A 158 -7.56 -5.98 -14.18
N ASP A 159 -8.55 -6.43 -13.41
CA ASP A 159 -9.55 -5.58 -12.76
C ASP A 159 -9.17 -5.13 -11.34
N ARG A 160 -8.02 -5.58 -10.80
CA ARG A 160 -7.58 -5.25 -9.45
C ARG A 160 -6.52 -4.16 -9.47
N HIS A 161 -6.77 -3.06 -8.77
CA HIS A 161 -5.75 -2.03 -8.57
C HIS A 161 -4.71 -2.46 -7.54
N PHE A 162 -3.49 -1.94 -7.72
CA PHE A 162 -2.42 -2.04 -6.74
C PHE A 162 -1.70 -0.69 -6.58
N VAL A 163 -1.20 -0.46 -5.37
CA VAL A 163 -0.61 0.84 -5.01
C VAL A 163 0.90 0.87 -5.12
N PHE A 164 1.59 -0.27 -4.95
CA PHE A 164 3.05 -0.28 -5.04
C PHE A 164 3.64 -1.43 -5.88
N SER A 165 3.12 -2.66 -5.80
CA SER A 165 3.72 -3.76 -6.55
C SER A 165 2.76 -4.89 -6.88
N ALA A 166 3.06 -5.60 -7.97
CA ALA A 166 2.41 -6.84 -8.32
C ALA A 166 3.45 -7.86 -8.81
N GLY A 167 3.14 -9.14 -8.64
CA GLY A 167 4.02 -10.23 -9.03
C GLY A 167 3.27 -11.35 -9.74
N VAL A 168 3.92 -11.93 -10.76
CA VAL A 168 3.43 -13.09 -11.51
C VAL A 168 4.44 -14.23 -11.41
N GLY A 169 3.98 -15.44 -11.22
CA GLY A 169 4.83 -16.64 -11.21
C GLY A 169 5.38 -16.97 -9.82
N LEU A 170 6.71 -17.12 -9.66
CA LEU A 170 7.35 -17.58 -8.43
C LEU A 170 6.95 -16.74 -7.22
N ASP A 171 6.97 -15.45 -7.36
CA ASP A 171 6.62 -14.51 -6.29
C ASP A 171 5.19 -14.74 -5.79
N ALA A 172 4.21 -14.77 -6.68
CA ALA A 172 2.82 -15.01 -6.34
C ALA A 172 2.60 -16.42 -5.72
N SER A 173 3.34 -17.43 -6.18
CA SER A 173 3.30 -18.78 -5.59
C SER A 173 3.84 -18.81 -4.14
N VAL A 174 4.74 -17.91 -3.79
CA VAL A 174 5.22 -17.74 -2.42
C VAL A 174 4.13 -17.10 -1.56
N VAL A 175 3.52 -16.02 -2.06
CA VAL A 175 2.41 -15.32 -1.38
C VAL A 175 1.24 -16.26 -1.14
N GLU A 176 0.79 -17.01 -2.16
CA GLU A 176 -0.25 -18.05 -2.05
C GLU A 176 -0.03 -18.97 -0.85
N ARG A 177 1.19 -19.47 -0.72
CA ARG A 177 1.56 -20.39 0.37
C ARG A 177 1.62 -19.74 1.73
N VAL A 178 2.09 -18.51 1.78
CA VAL A 178 2.15 -17.74 3.04
C VAL A 178 0.74 -17.44 3.52
N ASP A 179 -0.17 -17.05 2.64
CA ASP A 179 -1.55 -16.72 2.97
C ASP A 179 -2.38 -17.95 3.36
N ALA A 180 -2.01 -19.15 2.85
CA ALA A 180 -2.61 -20.41 3.29
C ALA A 180 -2.33 -20.74 4.78
N HIS A 181 -1.34 -20.08 5.43
CA HIS A 181 -0.94 -20.36 6.80
C HIS A 181 -0.83 -19.08 7.66
N PRO A 182 -1.93 -18.36 7.92
CA PRO A 182 -1.91 -17.05 8.58
C PRO A 182 -1.30 -17.08 9.99
N ARG A 183 -1.45 -18.20 10.72
CA ARG A 183 -0.86 -18.35 12.06
C ARG A 183 0.67 -18.40 12.03
N LEU A 184 1.26 -19.06 11.03
CA LEU A 184 2.71 -19.11 10.85
C LEU A 184 3.25 -17.77 10.35
N LYS A 185 2.52 -17.12 9.44
CA LYS A 185 2.77 -15.74 9.00
C LYS A 185 2.85 -14.78 10.19
N ALA A 186 1.87 -14.86 11.10
CA ALA A 186 1.82 -14.02 12.30
C ALA A 186 2.97 -14.31 13.28
N ARG A 187 3.39 -15.57 13.45
CA ARG A 187 4.41 -15.96 14.44
C ARG A 187 5.84 -15.74 13.96
N LEU A 188 6.15 -16.10 12.71
CA LEU A 188 7.52 -16.14 12.17
C LEU A 188 7.84 -14.95 11.26
N GLY A 189 6.83 -14.19 10.82
CA GLY A 189 7.00 -12.97 10.02
C GLY A 189 7.81 -13.20 8.74
N GLU A 190 8.79 -12.34 8.52
CA GLU A 190 9.64 -12.31 7.32
C GLU A 190 10.44 -13.60 7.12
N TRP A 191 10.86 -14.27 8.19
CA TRP A 191 11.52 -15.56 8.10
C TRP A 191 10.62 -16.63 7.50
N TYR A 192 9.31 -16.55 7.76
CA TYR A 192 8.35 -17.47 7.14
C TYR A 192 8.26 -17.26 5.63
N TYR A 193 8.29 -16.02 5.17
CA TYR A 193 8.39 -15.71 3.74
C TYR A 193 9.67 -16.29 3.12
N ALA A 194 10.83 -16.10 3.76
CA ALA A 194 12.10 -16.62 3.27
C ALA A 194 12.09 -18.16 3.17
N TRP A 195 11.63 -18.87 4.21
CA TRP A 195 11.51 -20.33 4.20
C TRP A 195 10.48 -20.83 3.19
N THR A 196 9.36 -20.14 3.06
CA THR A 196 8.32 -20.47 2.08
C THR A 196 8.82 -20.26 0.65
N ALA A 197 9.59 -19.21 0.41
CA ALA A 197 10.22 -18.97 -0.89
C ALA A 197 11.16 -20.12 -1.28
N ILE A 198 12.03 -20.54 -0.37
CA ILE A 198 12.93 -21.69 -0.60
C ILE A 198 12.12 -22.98 -0.85
N GLY A 199 11.10 -23.24 -0.05
CA GLY A 199 10.26 -24.44 -0.19
C GLY A 199 9.44 -24.46 -1.46
N THR A 200 8.87 -23.32 -1.88
CA THR A 200 8.10 -23.17 -3.12
C THR A 200 9.01 -23.31 -4.33
N PHE A 201 10.17 -22.66 -4.29
CA PHE A 201 11.19 -22.79 -5.31
C PHE A 201 11.60 -24.26 -5.52
N ASN A 202 11.95 -24.98 -4.46
CA ASN A 202 12.37 -26.38 -4.56
C ASN A 202 11.28 -27.34 -5.07
N ARG A 203 10.01 -27.07 -4.79
CA ARG A 203 8.90 -27.96 -5.16
C ARG A 203 8.33 -27.67 -6.54
N ARG A 204 8.13 -26.41 -6.90
CA ARG A 204 7.44 -26.02 -8.15
C ARG A 204 8.36 -25.54 -9.25
N TYR A 205 9.50 -24.92 -8.90
CA TYR A 205 10.35 -24.20 -9.86
C TYR A 205 11.65 -24.92 -10.25
N LEU A 206 12.05 -25.96 -9.53
CA LEU A 206 13.24 -26.76 -9.87
C LEU A 206 13.03 -27.66 -11.08
N ILE A 207 11.85 -28.29 -11.20
CA ILE A 207 11.64 -29.37 -12.19
C ILE A 207 10.91 -28.84 -13.44
N ARG A 208 9.79 -28.13 -13.25
CA ARG A 208 8.96 -27.60 -14.35
C ARG A 208 8.36 -26.25 -13.95
N PRO A 209 9.15 -25.19 -13.92
CA PRO A 209 8.60 -23.86 -13.60
C PRO A 209 7.53 -23.49 -14.64
N PRO A 210 6.41 -22.87 -14.22
CA PRO A 210 5.53 -22.22 -15.16
C PRO A 210 6.35 -21.15 -15.90
N ARG A 211 6.14 -21.05 -17.22
CA ARG A 211 6.86 -20.10 -18.06
C ARG A 211 5.91 -18.99 -18.48
N LEU A 212 6.35 -17.80 -18.30
CA LEU A 212 5.67 -16.60 -18.79
C LEU A 212 6.45 -15.95 -19.93
N GLU A 213 5.71 -15.21 -20.70
CA GLU A 213 6.23 -14.38 -21.78
C GLU A 213 5.62 -12.98 -21.64
N THR A 214 6.41 -11.97 -21.91
CA THR A 214 5.99 -10.57 -21.93
C THR A 214 6.69 -9.83 -23.07
N ASP A 215 6.07 -8.77 -23.57
CA ASP A 215 6.67 -7.85 -24.52
C ASP A 215 7.16 -6.59 -23.78
N LEU A 216 8.44 -6.31 -23.92
CA LEU A 216 9.08 -5.12 -23.36
C LEU A 216 9.58 -4.26 -24.52
N ASP A 217 8.77 -3.28 -24.93
CA ASP A 217 9.10 -2.35 -26.03
C ASP A 217 9.43 -3.05 -27.36
N GLY A 218 8.69 -4.12 -27.72
CA GLY A 218 8.90 -4.91 -28.92
C GLY A 218 9.93 -6.04 -28.76
N GLU A 219 10.57 -6.17 -27.60
CA GLU A 219 11.41 -7.33 -27.24
C GLU A 219 10.58 -8.37 -26.49
N ARG A 220 10.40 -9.54 -27.09
CA ARG A 220 9.77 -10.68 -26.42
C ARG A 220 10.71 -11.30 -25.39
N VAL A 221 10.31 -11.28 -24.12
CA VAL A 221 11.10 -11.79 -23.02
C VAL A 221 10.37 -12.94 -22.33
N GLU A 222 11.01 -14.10 -22.28
CA GLU A 222 10.53 -15.24 -21.52
C GLU A 222 11.14 -15.25 -20.11
N GLY A 223 10.32 -15.70 -19.14
CA GLY A 223 10.74 -15.77 -17.75
C GLY A 223 9.97 -16.78 -16.92
N VAL A 224 10.26 -16.81 -15.64
CA VAL A 224 9.58 -17.63 -14.62
C VAL A 224 8.88 -16.78 -13.57
N THR A 225 9.19 -15.49 -13.51
CA THR A 225 8.47 -14.48 -12.72
C THR A 225 8.64 -13.10 -13.34
N ALA A 226 7.61 -12.29 -13.25
CA ALA A 226 7.63 -10.86 -13.53
C ALA A 226 7.19 -10.10 -12.29
N LEU A 227 7.94 -9.07 -11.91
CA LEU A 227 7.59 -8.14 -10.85
C LEU A 227 7.35 -6.78 -11.49
N VAL A 228 6.19 -6.21 -11.22
CA VAL A 228 5.74 -4.92 -11.75
C VAL A 228 5.56 -3.96 -10.57
N GLN A 229 6.12 -2.78 -10.66
CA GLN A 229 6.11 -1.79 -9.60
C GLN A 229 5.53 -0.46 -10.07
N ASN A 230 4.66 0.10 -9.22
CA ASN A 230 4.14 1.46 -9.29
C ASN A 230 4.89 2.39 -8.32
N GLY A 231 5.66 1.82 -7.39
CA GLY A 231 6.46 2.53 -6.40
C GLY A 231 7.67 1.73 -5.93
N SER A 232 8.59 2.38 -5.27
CA SER A 232 9.80 1.77 -4.68
C SER A 232 9.84 2.06 -3.17
N PRO A 233 10.25 1.09 -2.34
CA PRO A 233 10.77 -0.23 -2.64
C PRO A 233 9.68 -1.27 -2.95
N TYR A 234 10.06 -2.45 -3.45
CA TYR A 234 9.16 -3.58 -3.66
C TYR A 234 8.51 -4.07 -2.34
N THR A 235 9.29 -4.15 -1.28
CA THR A 235 8.86 -4.49 0.09
C THR A 235 9.96 -4.09 1.08
N TYR A 236 9.77 -4.43 2.36
CA TYR A 236 10.78 -4.28 3.39
C TYR A 236 11.10 -5.63 4.04
N PHE A 237 12.37 -5.83 4.39
CA PHE A 237 12.83 -6.90 5.28
C PHE A 237 13.35 -6.24 6.57
N GLY A 238 12.54 -6.23 7.61
CA GLY A 238 12.72 -5.35 8.76
C GLY A 238 12.66 -3.88 8.32
N ASP A 239 13.73 -3.15 8.60
CA ASP A 239 13.86 -1.75 8.16
C ASP A 239 14.65 -1.60 6.85
N ARG A 240 15.05 -2.71 6.23
CA ARG A 240 15.79 -2.67 4.97
C ARG A 240 14.83 -2.71 3.78
N PRO A 241 14.90 -1.72 2.88
CA PRO A 241 14.15 -1.78 1.64
C PRO A 241 14.69 -2.90 0.75
N VAL A 242 13.79 -3.63 0.11
CA VAL A 242 14.07 -4.61 -0.93
C VAL A 242 13.79 -3.96 -2.27
N GLU A 243 14.83 -3.67 -3.03
CA GLU A 243 14.69 -2.99 -4.32
C GLU A 243 14.76 -4.02 -5.45
N MET A 244 13.73 -4.05 -6.31
CA MET A 244 13.65 -4.95 -7.45
C MET A 244 13.71 -4.19 -8.77
N GLY A 245 12.84 -3.24 -9.02
CA GLY A 245 12.87 -2.36 -10.20
C GLY A 245 13.52 -1.00 -9.87
N GLU A 246 14.20 -0.41 -10.84
CA GLU A 246 14.76 0.93 -10.71
C GLU A 246 13.84 1.96 -11.37
N GLY A 247 13.62 3.10 -10.71
CA GLY A 247 12.91 4.25 -11.27
C GLY A 247 11.40 4.27 -11.02
N ALA A 248 10.84 3.29 -10.31
CA ALA A 248 9.44 3.34 -9.90
C ALA A 248 9.24 4.43 -8.82
N ALA A 249 8.26 5.32 -9.02
CA ALA A 249 7.82 6.31 -8.05
C ALA A 249 6.31 6.48 -8.16
N LEU A 250 5.65 6.85 -7.06
CA LEU A 250 4.18 6.95 -7.00
C LEU A 250 3.59 8.05 -7.93
N ASP A 251 4.42 8.83 -8.57
CA ASP A 251 4.09 9.94 -9.47
C ASP A 251 4.96 10.00 -10.73
N SER A 252 5.61 8.87 -11.08
CA SER A 252 6.46 8.79 -12.27
C SER A 252 5.68 8.74 -13.60
N GLY A 253 4.40 8.39 -13.56
CA GLY A 253 3.56 8.20 -14.75
C GLY A 253 3.86 6.92 -15.52
N ASP A 254 4.66 6.01 -14.95
CA ASP A 254 5.08 4.77 -15.60
C ASP A 254 5.22 3.59 -14.63
N LEU A 255 5.20 2.39 -15.19
CA LEU A 255 5.51 1.15 -14.51
C LEU A 255 6.98 0.81 -14.71
N ALA A 256 7.61 0.33 -13.64
CA ALA A 256 8.94 -0.27 -13.68
C ALA A 256 8.92 -1.70 -13.14
N GLY A 257 9.97 -2.45 -13.37
CA GLY A 257 10.02 -3.80 -12.82
C GLY A 257 11.14 -4.65 -13.39
N VAL A 258 11.01 -5.95 -13.15
CA VAL A 258 11.99 -6.94 -13.58
C VAL A 258 11.32 -8.25 -14.02
N VAL A 259 11.92 -8.90 -15.00
CA VAL A 259 11.62 -10.28 -15.38
C VAL A 259 12.79 -11.16 -15.01
N LEU A 260 12.57 -12.19 -14.19
CA LEU A 260 13.53 -13.25 -13.92
C LEU A 260 13.43 -14.31 -15.02
N ARG A 261 14.44 -14.38 -15.87
CA ARG A 261 14.44 -15.29 -17.02
C ARG A 261 14.50 -16.77 -16.61
N ARG A 262 15.35 -17.10 -15.65
CA ARG A 262 15.54 -18.47 -15.15
C ARG A 262 15.82 -18.47 -13.65
N ALA A 263 15.11 -19.32 -12.93
CA ALA A 263 15.33 -19.52 -11.51
C ALA A 263 16.28 -20.72 -11.28
N ARG A 264 17.60 -20.49 -11.38
CA ARG A 264 18.61 -21.52 -11.12
C ARG A 264 19.01 -21.52 -9.65
N PRO A 265 19.06 -22.69 -8.96
CA PRO A 265 19.36 -22.74 -7.53
C PRO A 265 20.66 -22.04 -7.13
N ILE A 266 21.70 -22.20 -7.96
CA ILE A 266 23.03 -21.61 -7.69
C ILE A 266 23.05 -20.08 -7.82
N GLU A 267 22.10 -19.49 -8.54
CA GLU A 267 22.00 -18.04 -8.80
C GLU A 267 21.08 -17.34 -7.79
N MET A 268 20.14 -18.07 -7.18
CA MET A 268 19.15 -17.48 -6.26
C MET A 268 19.76 -16.76 -5.06
N PRO A 269 20.82 -17.29 -4.39
CA PRO A 269 21.48 -16.56 -3.30
C PRO A 269 22.08 -15.23 -3.74
N THR A 270 22.61 -15.16 -4.94
CA THR A 270 23.20 -13.92 -5.49
C THR A 270 22.12 -12.90 -5.84
N ILE A 271 20.98 -13.34 -6.36
CA ILE A 271 19.82 -12.49 -6.64
C ILE A 271 19.27 -11.93 -5.33
N ALA A 272 19.06 -12.79 -4.31
CA ALA A 272 18.60 -12.37 -2.99
C ALA A 272 19.55 -11.36 -2.31
N PHE A 273 20.85 -11.63 -2.37
CA PHE A 273 21.85 -10.70 -1.86
C PHE A 273 21.79 -9.34 -2.56
N ARG A 274 21.65 -9.33 -3.89
CA ARG A 274 21.53 -8.08 -4.65
C ARG A 274 20.25 -7.31 -4.36
N ALA A 275 19.13 -8.00 -4.17
CA ALA A 275 17.84 -7.36 -3.81
C ALA A 275 17.90 -6.65 -2.44
N LEU A 276 18.73 -7.14 -1.50
CA LEU A 276 18.92 -6.55 -0.18
C LEU A 276 20.11 -5.57 -0.10
N SER A 277 20.88 -5.43 -1.18
CA SER A 277 22.11 -4.65 -1.20
C SER A 277 21.90 -3.28 -1.82
N LYS A 278 22.18 -2.21 -1.09
CA LYS A 278 22.17 -0.84 -1.61
C LYS A 278 23.21 -0.55 -2.72
N ARG A 279 24.22 -1.41 -2.87
CA ARG A 279 25.33 -1.22 -3.84
C ARG A 279 25.28 -2.16 -5.03
N ALA A 280 24.81 -3.40 -4.80
CA ALA A 280 24.82 -4.45 -5.81
C ALA A 280 23.41 -4.65 -6.36
N HIS A 281 22.94 -3.71 -7.18
CA HIS A 281 21.59 -3.72 -7.75
C HIS A 281 21.21 -5.05 -8.40
N VAL A 282 20.00 -5.52 -8.13
CA VAL A 282 19.46 -6.76 -8.70
C VAL A 282 19.32 -6.68 -10.22
N THR A 283 19.00 -5.51 -10.74
CA THR A 283 18.85 -5.21 -12.18
C THR A 283 20.09 -5.51 -13.00
N ARG A 284 21.29 -5.52 -12.37
CA ARG A 284 22.56 -5.86 -13.03
C ARG A 284 22.86 -7.36 -13.06
N HIS A 285 21.96 -8.22 -12.58
CA HIS A 285 22.16 -9.66 -12.61
C HIS A 285 21.78 -10.22 -13.99
N ARG A 286 22.60 -11.13 -14.54
CA ARG A 286 22.42 -11.70 -15.90
C ARG A 286 21.08 -12.40 -16.18
N GLN A 287 20.41 -12.91 -15.13
CA GLN A 287 19.09 -13.55 -15.24
C GLN A 287 17.93 -12.55 -15.09
N ILE A 288 18.23 -11.32 -14.78
CA ILE A 288 17.23 -10.26 -14.59
C ILE A 288 17.19 -9.38 -15.84
N ARG A 289 15.99 -9.22 -16.38
CA ARG A 289 15.70 -8.24 -17.43
C ARG A 289 14.89 -7.12 -16.82
N PRO A 290 15.49 -5.95 -16.53
CA PRO A 290 14.75 -4.81 -16.02
C PRO A 290 13.95 -4.11 -17.13
N PHE A 291 12.87 -3.45 -16.75
CA PHE A 291 12.09 -2.55 -17.59
C PHE A 291 11.61 -1.34 -16.80
N ARG A 292 11.31 -0.26 -17.50
CA ARG A 292 10.73 0.98 -16.99
C ARG A 292 10.10 1.78 -18.13
N GLY A 293 9.32 2.81 -17.78
CA GLY A 293 8.73 3.70 -18.80
C GLY A 293 7.51 3.10 -19.47
N LEU A 294 6.92 2.03 -18.94
CA LEU A 294 5.77 1.37 -19.54
C LEU A 294 4.46 1.84 -18.89
N SER A 295 3.49 2.23 -19.69
CA SER A 295 2.12 2.49 -19.21
C SER A 295 1.24 1.25 -19.23
N ARG A 296 1.66 0.22 -19.99
CA ARG A 296 0.98 -1.08 -20.11
C ARG A 296 2.01 -2.20 -20.26
N LEU A 297 1.66 -3.36 -19.75
CA LEU A 297 2.45 -4.57 -19.87
C LEU A 297 1.52 -5.78 -19.95
N HIS A 298 1.75 -6.66 -20.90
CA HIS A 298 1.06 -7.94 -21.02
C HIS A 298 1.99 -9.07 -20.57
N VAL A 299 1.49 -9.93 -19.69
CA VAL A 299 2.17 -11.16 -19.26
C VAL A 299 1.26 -12.33 -19.57
N ARG A 300 1.73 -13.30 -20.31
CA ARG A 300 0.97 -14.49 -20.66
C ARG A 300 1.74 -15.79 -20.39
N SER A 301 1.00 -16.87 -20.19
CA SER A 301 1.60 -18.21 -20.08
C SER A 301 2.12 -18.69 -21.41
N CYS A 302 3.30 -19.34 -21.40
CA CYS A 302 3.88 -19.99 -22.59
C CYS A 302 3.39 -21.42 -22.78
N ASP A 303 2.78 -22.05 -21.78
CA ASP A 303 2.48 -23.49 -21.75
C ASP A 303 1.05 -23.83 -21.30
N GLU A 304 0.14 -22.88 -21.51
CA GLU A 304 -1.32 -22.98 -21.19
C GLU A 304 -1.65 -23.19 -19.70
N ARG A 305 -0.65 -23.38 -18.84
CA ARG A 305 -0.86 -23.44 -17.39
C ARG A 305 -1.15 -22.04 -16.87
N PRO A 306 -2.19 -21.86 -16.03
CA PRO A 306 -2.44 -20.56 -15.45
C PRO A 306 -1.25 -20.11 -14.59
N LEU A 307 -0.98 -18.82 -14.62
CA LEU A 307 0.08 -18.16 -13.86
C LEU A 307 -0.51 -17.61 -12.57
N PRO A 308 0.03 -17.96 -11.40
CA PRO A 308 -0.36 -17.31 -10.16
C PRO A 308 0.07 -15.85 -10.17
N PHE A 309 -0.80 -14.94 -9.68
CA PHE A 309 -0.47 -13.54 -9.55
C PHE A 309 -0.94 -12.97 -8.21
N GLN A 310 -0.23 -11.95 -7.77
CA GLN A 310 -0.47 -11.23 -6.52
C GLN A 310 -0.40 -9.71 -6.75
N VAL A 311 -1.06 -8.94 -5.88
CA VAL A 311 -0.94 -7.49 -5.82
C VAL A 311 -0.73 -7.03 -4.39
N ASP A 312 0.21 -6.11 -4.16
CA ASP A 312 0.56 -5.53 -2.85
C ASP A 312 0.76 -6.58 -1.73
N GLY A 313 1.24 -7.77 -2.10
CA GLY A 313 1.47 -8.87 -1.18
C GLY A 313 0.25 -9.75 -0.87
N ASP A 314 -0.87 -9.56 -1.58
CA ASP A 314 -2.07 -10.40 -1.47
C ASP A 314 -2.24 -11.29 -2.71
N TYR A 315 -2.41 -12.58 -2.51
CA TYR A 315 -2.69 -13.52 -3.60
C TYR A 315 -4.09 -13.28 -4.18
N ILE A 316 -4.15 -13.06 -5.50
CA ILE A 316 -5.40 -12.78 -6.21
C ILE A 316 -5.97 -14.04 -6.88
N GLY A 317 -5.11 -14.88 -7.42
CA GLY A 317 -5.53 -16.09 -8.13
C GLY A 317 -4.57 -16.48 -9.24
N GLU A 318 -5.10 -17.21 -10.21
CA GLU A 318 -4.37 -17.66 -11.38
C GLU A 318 -5.07 -17.19 -12.67
N ALA A 319 -4.28 -16.80 -13.67
CA ALA A 319 -4.78 -16.44 -14.99
C ALA A 319 -3.77 -16.87 -16.07
N SER A 320 -4.26 -17.18 -17.27
CA SER A 320 -3.41 -17.47 -18.41
C SER A 320 -2.79 -16.21 -19.00
N GLU A 321 -3.43 -15.07 -18.77
CA GLU A 321 -3.00 -13.75 -19.24
C GLU A 321 -3.32 -12.70 -18.18
N ILE A 322 -2.36 -11.81 -17.92
CA ILE A 322 -2.47 -10.71 -16.97
C ILE A 322 -2.08 -9.42 -17.71
N GLU A 323 -3.02 -8.48 -17.77
CA GLU A 323 -2.79 -7.14 -18.30
C GLU A 323 -2.50 -6.18 -17.16
N PHE A 324 -1.32 -5.54 -17.19
CA PHE A 324 -0.98 -4.43 -16.31
C PHE A 324 -1.22 -3.11 -17.01
N GLY A 325 -1.76 -2.16 -16.28
CA GLY A 325 -1.97 -0.80 -16.73
C GLY A 325 -1.72 0.21 -15.63
N LEU A 326 -1.52 1.47 -16.01
CA LEU A 326 -1.33 2.58 -15.10
C LEU A 326 -2.36 3.67 -15.39
N THR A 327 -2.92 4.25 -14.34
CA THR A 327 -3.74 5.46 -14.39
C THR A 327 -2.96 6.57 -13.68
N PRO A 328 -2.34 7.50 -14.42
CA PRO A 328 -1.64 8.63 -13.82
C PRO A 328 -2.59 9.46 -12.95
N GLY A 329 -2.15 9.80 -11.74
CA GLY A 329 -2.96 10.53 -10.78
C GLY A 329 -4.27 9.82 -10.39
N GLY A 330 -4.35 8.50 -10.50
CA GLY A 330 -5.55 7.71 -10.29
C GLY A 330 -6.05 7.63 -8.85
N LEU A 331 -5.23 8.00 -7.87
CA LEU A 331 -5.56 8.01 -6.46
C LEU A 331 -5.19 9.35 -5.81
N SER A 332 -6.10 9.92 -5.03
CA SER A 332 -5.80 11.06 -4.16
C SER A 332 -5.25 10.55 -2.83
N VAL A 333 -4.18 11.14 -2.32
CA VAL A 333 -3.58 10.80 -1.01
C VAL A 333 -3.26 12.05 -0.22
N VAL A 334 -3.23 11.89 1.11
CA VAL A 334 -2.75 12.92 2.03
C VAL A 334 -1.82 12.30 3.06
N SER A 335 -0.61 12.86 3.18
CA SER A 335 0.45 12.33 4.05
C SER A 335 1.40 13.44 4.51
#